data_528e74fce0c78dd700469a828085900a
#
_entry.id   528e74fce0c78dd700469a828085900a
#
_cell.length_a   1.000
_cell.length_b   1.000
_cell.length_c   1.000
_cell.angle_alpha   90.00
_cell.angle_beta   90.00
_cell.angle_gamma   90.00
#
_symmetry.space_group_name_H-M   'P 1'
#
loop_
_entity.id
_entity.type
_entity.pdbx_description
1 polymer ?
#
loop_
_entity_poly.entity_id
_entity_poly.type
_entity_poly.pdbx_seq_one_letter_code
_entity_poly.pdbx_strand_id
1 'polypeptide(L)'
;MKTLVLLLLSFSTATAFAAYGLGLGQAPKYPADFRAYEYVNPDAPKGGVFSLPIQGGFDTFNPFTLKGDKEAGVLTLTVDMLTDNSWDEPFSMYGLLAEDFWLAEDGLSATFRLNPKAKFHNGDPVLAKDVAASFRLLTQDKAANPFYRIYWSDVAKVETPDDRTVVFRFKQRNAELHMALGQLPVFSHKSYPEGLEKGANKMPIGSGPYRFVKADIGRMSEYARDKNYWAQNLPTRRGRYNFDTVRFK
;
A
#
# COMPACT_ATOMS: atom_id res chain seq x y z
N MET A 1 6.43 48.60 -43.18
CA MET A 1 6.63 48.28 -41.76
C MET A 1 5.68 47.16 -41.38
N LYS A 2 6.20 45.95 -41.20
CA LYS A 2 5.40 44.78 -40.76
C LYS A 2 5.59 44.64 -39.24
N THR A 3 4.55 44.88 -38.46
CA THR A 3 4.58 44.76 -37.02
C THR A 3 4.41 43.30 -36.67
N LEU A 4 5.44 42.67 -36.07
CA LEU A 4 5.45 41.33 -35.59
C LEU A 4 4.83 41.34 -34.17
N VAL A 5 3.62 40.78 -34.02
CA VAL A 5 2.99 40.58 -32.69
C VAL A 5 3.49 39.25 -32.11
N LEU A 6 4.35 39.33 -31.11
CA LEU A 6 4.83 38.18 -30.35
C LEU A 6 3.74 37.79 -29.31
N LEU A 7 3.06 36.67 -29.55
CA LEU A 7 2.13 36.09 -28.58
C LEU A 7 2.95 35.31 -27.52
N LEU A 8 3.10 35.89 -26.34
CA LEU A 8 3.66 35.19 -25.15
C LEU A 8 2.61 34.22 -24.62
N LEU A 9 2.76 32.93 -24.91
CA LEU A 9 2.04 31.87 -24.23
C LEU A 9 2.63 31.72 -22.83
N SER A 10 1.94 32.24 -21.82
CA SER A 10 2.21 31.97 -20.41
C SER A 10 1.76 30.53 -20.10
N PHE A 11 2.70 29.61 -20.00
CA PHE A 11 2.46 28.32 -19.36
C PHE A 11 2.30 28.53 -17.87
N SER A 12 1.05 28.53 -17.40
CA SER A 12 0.74 28.38 -15.97
C SER A 12 1.13 26.95 -15.57
N THR A 13 2.27 26.79 -14.95
CA THR A 13 2.61 25.54 -14.24
C THR A 13 1.73 25.50 -13.00
N ALA A 14 0.63 24.74 -13.06
CA ALA A 14 -0.13 24.38 -11.88
C ALA A 14 0.78 23.58 -10.95
N THR A 15 1.13 24.15 -9.81
CA THR A 15 1.85 23.45 -8.74
C THR A 15 0.88 22.51 -8.05
N ALA A 16 0.85 21.25 -8.44
CA ALA A 16 0.21 20.20 -7.63
C ALA A 16 0.97 20.12 -6.30
N PHE A 17 0.32 20.48 -5.21
CA PHE A 17 0.89 20.34 -3.87
C PHE A 17 0.92 18.86 -3.52
N ALA A 18 2.13 18.31 -3.35
CA ALA A 18 2.32 17.00 -2.77
C ALA A 18 1.80 17.00 -1.33
N ALA A 19 0.95 16.05 -0.98
CA ALA A 19 0.32 15.98 0.32
C ALA A 19 0.84 14.80 1.13
N TYR A 20 1.15 15.05 2.40
CA TYR A 20 1.45 14.02 3.42
C TYR A 20 0.20 13.23 3.84
N GLY A 21 -0.98 13.79 3.61
CA GLY A 21 -2.29 13.22 3.90
C GLY A 21 -3.37 13.87 3.03
N LEU A 22 -4.40 13.11 2.71
CA LEU A 22 -5.59 13.58 2.02
C LEU A 22 -6.84 13.06 2.73
N GLY A 23 -7.86 13.91 2.82
CA GLY A 23 -9.20 13.53 3.23
C GLY A 23 -10.18 13.67 2.07
N LEU A 24 -11.20 12.85 2.00
CA LEU A 24 -12.25 12.94 1.01
C LEU A 24 -13.21 14.08 1.37
N GLY A 25 -13.11 15.21 0.65
CA GLY A 25 -13.96 16.36 0.87
C GLY A 25 -13.68 17.17 2.15
N GLN A 26 -12.63 16.85 2.89
CA GLN A 26 -12.20 17.54 4.10
C GLN A 26 -10.67 17.58 4.22
N ALA A 27 -10.14 18.52 4.99
CA ALA A 27 -8.73 18.53 5.33
C ALA A 27 -8.41 17.35 6.26
N PRO A 28 -7.22 16.70 6.13
CA PRO A 28 -6.83 15.62 7.03
C PRO A 28 -6.69 16.14 8.47
N LYS A 29 -7.11 15.33 9.44
CA LYS A 29 -7.05 15.62 10.89
C LYS A 29 -5.62 15.86 11.36
N TYR A 30 -4.69 15.02 10.95
CA TYR A 30 -3.31 15.10 11.40
C TYR A 30 -2.51 16.05 10.51
N PRO A 31 -1.75 17.00 11.10
CA PRO A 31 -0.91 17.96 10.35
C PRO A 31 0.34 17.27 9.76
N ALA A 32 1.06 17.96 8.88
CA ALA A 32 2.23 17.43 8.20
C ALA A 32 3.35 16.96 9.12
N ASP A 33 3.46 17.54 10.31
CA ASP A 33 4.48 17.29 11.30
C ASP A 33 4.03 16.39 12.46
N PHE A 34 2.87 15.72 12.33
CA PHE A 34 2.40 14.80 13.36
C PHE A 34 3.42 13.68 13.59
N ARG A 35 3.53 13.22 14.84
CA ARG A 35 4.57 12.27 15.25
C ARG A 35 4.04 10.85 15.42
N ALA A 36 2.78 10.71 15.72
CA ALA A 36 2.06 9.43 15.86
C ALA A 36 0.57 9.75 15.86
N TYR A 37 -0.26 8.77 15.54
CA TYR A 37 -1.70 8.91 15.73
C TYR A 37 -2.05 9.09 17.20
N GLU A 38 -3.11 9.85 17.51
CA GLU A 38 -3.53 10.14 18.89
C GLU A 38 -4.02 8.89 19.65
N TYR A 39 -4.52 7.90 18.93
CA TYR A 39 -5.03 6.65 19.52
C TYR A 39 -3.94 5.61 19.81
N VAL A 40 -2.67 5.90 19.58
CA VAL A 40 -1.56 5.00 19.94
C VAL A 40 -0.69 5.60 21.04
N ASN A 41 -0.04 4.74 21.81
CA ASN A 41 1.04 5.14 22.69
C ASN A 41 2.39 5.01 21.95
N PRO A 42 3.06 6.11 21.55
CA PRO A 42 4.32 6.04 20.81
C PRO A 42 5.47 5.40 21.62
N ASP A 43 5.36 5.37 22.93
CA ASP A 43 6.34 4.82 23.86
C ASP A 43 5.91 3.44 24.40
N ALA A 44 4.92 2.81 23.79
CA ALA A 44 4.47 1.48 24.18
C ALA A 44 5.63 0.48 24.17
N PRO A 45 5.78 -0.34 25.23
CA PRO A 45 6.85 -1.34 25.30
C PRO A 45 6.72 -2.35 24.16
N LYS A 46 7.86 -2.78 23.66
CA LYS A 46 7.93 -3.84 22.63
C LYS A 46 8.26 -5.18 23.29
N GLY A 47 7.55 -6.23 22.93
CA GLY A 47 7.80 -7.57 23.45
C GLY A 47 6.56 -8.44 23.52
N GLY A 48 6.72 -9.66 24.00
CA GLY A 48 5.64 -10.58 24.26
C GLY A 48 5.02 -11.24 23.04
N VAL A 49 3.98 -12.02 23.28
CA VAL A 49 3.24 -12.81 22.29
C VAL A 49 1.79 -12.37 22.26
N PHE A 50 1.27 -12.06 21.09
CA PHE A 50 -0.15 -11.80 20.86
C PHE A 50 -0.75 -12.97 20.10
N SER A 51 -1.66 -13.72 20.75
CA SER A 51 -2.36 -14.83 20.13
C SER A 51 -3.78 -14.45 19.80
N LEU A 52 -4.17 -14.68 18.55
CA LEU A 52 -5.49 -14.42 18.01
C LEU A 52 -6.17 -15.75 17.67
N PRO A 53 -7.43 -15.97 18.05
CA PRO A 53 -8.18 -17.10 17.55
C PRO A 53 -8.51 -16.91 16.07
N ILE A 54 -8.49 -18.01 15.31
CA ILE A 54 -9.04 -18.04 13.95
C ILE A 54 -10.24 -18.98 13.93
N GLN A 55 -11.25 -18.59 13.14
CA GLN A 55 -12.38 -19.48 12.89
C GLN A 55 -12.11 -20.24 11.59
N GLY A 56 -12.19 -21.57 11.63
CA GLY A 56 -11.83 -22.43 10.50
C GLY A 56 -10.33 -22.65 10.37
N GLY A 57 -9.91 -23.11 9.22
CA GLY A 57 -8.51 -23.34 8.90
C GLY A 57 -8.03 -22.47 7.72
N PHE A 58 -6.84 -22.77 7.22
CA PHE A 58 -6.31 -22.17 5.99
C PHE A 58 -5.56 -23.24 5.20
N ASP A 59 -5.57 -23.11 3.88
CA ASP A 59 -4.87 -23.98 2.95
C ASP A 59 -3.98 -23.24 1.96
N THR A 60 -3.97 -21.90 2.02
CA THR A 60 -3.15 -21.08 1.14
C THR A 60 -2.53 -19.88 1.88
N PHE A 61 -1.27 -19.58 1.52
CA PHE A 61 -0.57 -18.36 1.93
C PHE A 61 -0.66 -17.23 0.91
N ASN A 62 -1.31 -17.45 -0.23
CA ASN A 62 -1.53 -16.39 -1.21
C ASN A 62 -2.83 -15.64 -0.90
N PRO A 63 -2.78 -14.40 -0.39
CA PRO A 63 -3.98 -13.68 0.02
C PRO A 63 -4.78 -13.11 -1.16
N PHE A 64 -4.24 -13.17 -2.38
CA PHE A 64 -4.75 -12.46 -3.55
C PHE A 64 -5.65 -13.31 -4.46
N THR A 65 -5.62 -14.62 -4.33
CA THR A 65 -6.43 -15.54 -5.16
C THR A 65 -7.89 -15.59 -4.68
N LEU A 66 -8.81 -15.96 -5.57
CA LEU A 66 -10.20 -16.24 -5.17
C LEU A 66 -10.30 -17.58 -4.44
N LYS A 67 -9.59 -18.60 -4.93
CA LYS A 67 -9.65 -19.97 -4.41
C LYS A 67 -8.80 -20.11 -3.14
N GLY A 68 -9.20 -21.06 -2.29
CA GLY A 68 -8.52 -21.44 -1.05
C GLY A 68 -8.91 -20.56 0.15
N ASP A 69 -8.74 -21.13 1.34
CA ASP A 69 -8.90 -20.46 2.62
C ASP A 69 -7.58 -19.78 2.99
N LYS A 70 -7.58 -18.43 3.00
CA LYS A 70 -6.37 -17.62 3.16
C LYS A 70 -5.90 -17.64 4.60
N GLU A 71 -4.60 -17.73 4.77
CA GLU A 71 -3.98 -17.48 6.06
C GLU A 71 -4.17 -16.01 6.47
N ALA A 72 -4.54 -15.74 7.72
CA ALA A 72 -5.04 -14.45 8.18
C ALA A 72 -3.97 -13.35 8.27
N GLY A 73 -2.73 -13.71 8.56
CA GLY A 73 -1.64 -12.77 8.86
C GLY A 73 -0.87 -12.29 7.64
N VAL A 74 -0.88 -13.03 6.52
CA VAL A 74 -0.02 -12.71 5.37
C VAL A 74 -0.24 -11.29 4.89
N LEU A 75 -1.47 -10.95 4.52
CA LEU A 75 -1.77 -9.62 3.99
C LEU A 75 -1.60 -8.52 5.04
N THR A 76 -2.06 -8.77 6.26
CA THR A 76 -2.16 -7.74 7.31
C THR A 76 -0.85 -7.45 8.02
N LEU A 77 0.06 -8.42 8.06
CA LEU A 77 1.31 -8.33 8.82
C LEU A 77 2.55 -8.22 7.94
N THR A 78 2.52 -8.78 6.71
CA THR A 78 3.72 -8.88 5.88
C THR A 78 3.73 -7.95 4.66
N VAL A 79 2.62 -7.31 4.34
CA VAL A 79 2.49 -6.45 3.16
C VAL A 79 2.08 -5.04 3.58
N ASP A 80 2.80 -4.03 3.11
CA ASP A 80 2.37 -2.64 3.24
C ASP A 80 1.52 -2.21 2.04
N MET A 81 0.64 -1.24 2.29
CA MET A 81 -0.16 -0.55 1.27
C MET A 81 0.56 0.71 0.79
N LEU A 82 0.10 1.33 -0.27
CA LEU A 82 0.65 2.63 -0.73
C LEU A 82 0.52 3.70 0.36
N THR A 83 -0.63 3.75 1.03
CA THR A 83 -0.91 4.70 2.12
C THR A 83 -1.48 3.98 3.33
N ASP A 84 -1.58 4.68 4.45
CA ASP A 84 -2.22 4.21 5.67
C ASP A 84 -3.52 4.99 5.94
N ASN A 85 -4.53 4.32 6.48
CA ASN A 85 -5.78 4.96 6.88
C ASN A 85 -5.76 5.19 8.39
N SER A 86 -6.22 6.35 8.83
CA SER A 86 -6.43 6.59 10.25
C SER A 86 -7.70 5.91 10.75
N TRP A 87 -7.65 5.33 11.95
CA TRP A 87 -8.82 4.66 12.53
C TRP A 87 -9.81 5.61 13.21
N ASP A 88 -9.37 6.82 13.51
CA ASP A 88 -10.17 7.88 14.15
C ASP A 88 -10.58 8.99 13.17
N GLU A 89 -10.33 8.78 11.87
CA GLU A 89 -10.70 9.71 10.82
C GLU A 89 -11.14 8.94 9.56
N PRO A 90 -12.46 8.80 9.33
CA PRO A 90 -12.95 8.10 8.15
C PRO A 90 -12.57 8.85 6.87
N PHE A 91 -12.39 8.09 5.79
CA PHE A 91 -12.07 8.64 4.45
C PHE A 91 -10.84 9.54 4.41
N SER A 92 -9.80 9.16 5.17
CA SER A 92 -8.49 9.79 5.13
C SER A 92 -7.41 8.78 4.72
N MET A 93 -6.33 9.29 4.13
CA MET A 93 -5.12 8.52 3.88
C MET A 93 -3.88 9.33 4.20
N TYR A 94 -2.86 8.67 4.72
CA TYR A 94 -1.59 9.24 5.15
C TYR A 94 -0.42 8.46 4.56
N GLY A 95 0.75 9.09 4.47
CA GLY A 95 1.92 8.50 3.84
C GLY A 95 2.39 7.20 4.50
N LEU A 96 2.72 6.21 3.67
CA LEU A 96 3.36 4.96 4.03
C LEU A 96 4.38 4.59 2.96
N LEU A 97 4.11 3.60 2.08
CA LEU A 97 5.00 3.34 0.94
C LEU A 97 5.10 4.56 0.02
N ALA A 98 4.00 5.28 -0.20
CA ALA A 98 4.04 6.62 -0.78
C ALA A 98 4.27 7.66 0.31
N GLU A 99 5.32 8.47 0.18
CA GLU A 99 5.58 9.60 1.08
C GLU A 99 4.79 10.84 0.69
N ASP A 100 4.51 11.00 -0.61
CA ASP A 100 3.70 12.06 -1.18
C ASP A 100 2.71 11.50 -2.20
N PHE A 101 1.56 12.11 -2.30
CA PHE A 101 0.55 11.77 -3.29
C PHE A 101 -0.37 12.94 -3.57
N TRP A 102 -0.95 12.98 -4.76
CA TRP A 102 -1.89 14.02 -5.17
C TRP A 102 -2.83 13.56 -6.27
N LEU A 103 -3.99 14.17 -6.29
CA LEU A 103 -4.96 14.06 -7.39
C LEU A 103 -4.72 15.23 -8.35
N ALA A 104 -4.73 14.98 -9.65
CA ALA A 104 -4.67 16.05 -10.63
C ALA A 104 -5.94 16.91 -10.57
N GLU A 105 -5.85 18.20 -10.92
CA GLU A 105 -6.96 19.15 -10.86
C GLU A 105 -8.16 18.73 -11.72
N ASP A 106 -7.89 18.08 -12.85
CA ASP A 106 -8.92 17.53 -13.72
C ASP A 106 -9.61 16.29 -13.15
N GLY A 107 -9.07 15.71 -12.05
CA GLY A 107 -9.57 14.50 -11.42
C GLY A 107 -9.38 13.24 -12.25
N LEU A 108 -8.51 13.28 -13.28
CA LEU A 108 -8.28 12.16 -14.21
C LEU A 108 -7.00 11.39 -13.94
N SER A 109 -6.24 11.75 -12.90
CA SER A 109 -5.09 10.94 -12.47
C SER A 109 -4.74 11.16 -11.01
N ALA A 110 -4.19 10.12 -10.39
CA ALA A 110 -3.54 10.19 -9.08
C ALA A 110 -2.07 9.80 -9.22
N THR A 111 -1.20 10.54 -8.55
CA THR A 111 0.23 10.29 -8.52
C THR A 111 0.66 9.94 -7.10
N PHE A 112 1.53 8.93 -6.99
CA PHE A 112 2.13 8.49 -5.73
C PHE A 112 3.64 8.49 -5.88
N ARG A 113 4.35 9.17 -4.97
CA ARG A 113 5.81 9.18 -4.91
C ARG A 113 6.27 8.32 -3.74
N LEU A 114 7.05 7.28 -4.05
CA LEU A 114 7.47 6.28 -3.07
C LEU A 114 8.57 6.81 -2.14
N ASN A 115 8.49 6.39 -0.88
CA ASN A 115 9.48 6.68 0.13
C ASN A 115 10.83 5.99 -0.23
N PRO A 116 11.95 6.73 -0.31
CA PRO A 116 13.24 6.16 -0.68
C PRO A 116 13.80 5.16 0.32
N LYS A 117 13.25 5.12 1.54
CA LYS A 117 13.66 4.18 2.59
C LYS A 117 12.89 2.87 2.54
N ALA A 118 11.81 2.79 1.74
CA ALA A 118 10.98 1.60 1.65
C ALA A 118 11.74 0.39 1.10
N LYS A 119 11.69 -0.72 1.84
CA LYS A 119 12.38 -1.96 1.49
C LYS A 119 11.50 -3.17 1.75
N PHE A 120 11.61 -4.14 0.86
CA PHE A 120 11.03 -5.47 1.07
C PHE A 120 11.81 -6.29 2.11
N HIS A 121 11.21 -7.37 2.59
CA HIS A 121 11.82 -8.29 3.54
C HIS A 121 13.12 -8.93 3.04
N ASN A 122 13.31 -9.04 1.73
CA ASN A 122 14.55 -9.55 1.13
C ASN A 122 15.66 -8.48 0.99
N GLY A 123 15.38 -7.24 1.42
CA GLY A 123 16.33 -6.13 1.37
C GLY A 123 16.27 -5.29 0.09
N ASP A 124 15.57 -5.74 -0.96
CA ASP A 124 15.39 -4.97 -2.19
C ASP A 124 14.61 -3.67 -1.90
N PRO A 125 14.93 -2.55 -2.57
CA PRO A 125 14.12 -1.33 -2.48
C PRO A 125 12.72 -1.55 -3.09
N VAL A 126 11.71 -0.89 -2.54
CA VAL A 126 10.39 -0.82 -3.16
C VAL A 126 10.42 0.24 -4.25
N LEU A 127 10.14 -0.15 -5.49
CA LEU A 127 10.20 0.71 -6.66
C LEU A 127 8.82 0.83 -7.34
N ALA A 128 8.67 1.84 -8.18
CA ALA A 128 7.45 2.09 -8.96
C ALA A 128 7.02 0.88 -9.81
N LYS A 129 7.98 0.12 -10.35
CA LYS A 129 7.71 -1.12 -11.07
C LYS A 129 7.03 -2.20 -10.22
N ASP A 130 7.28 -2.23 -8.90
CA ASP A 130 6.65 -3.19 -7.99
C ASP A 130 5.18 -2.83 -7.78
N VAL A 131 4.88 -1.54 -7.65
CA VAL A 131 3.51 -1.03 -7.57
C VAL A 131 2.73 -1.36 -8.85
N ALA A 132 3.32 -1.05 -10.02
CA ALA A 132 2.71 -1.36 -11.31
C ALA A 132 2.51 -2.87 -11.52
N ALA A 133 3.46 -3.70 -11.08
CA ALA A 133 3.37 -5.15 -11.16
C ALA A 133 2.28 -5.69 -10.22
N SER A 134 2.21 -5.21 -8.98
CA SER A 134 1.16 -5.57 -8.02
C SER A 134 -0.23 -5.23 -8.57
N PHE A 135 -0.42 -3.99 -9.04
CA PHE A 135 -1.67 -3.57 -9.64
C PHE A 135 -2.07 -4.45 -10.83
N ARG A 136 -1.14 -4.66 -11.78
CA ARG A 136 -1.39 -5.48 -12.98
C ARG A 136 -1.76 -6.92 -12.60
N LEU A 137 -1.01 -7.53 -11.68
CA LEU A 137 -1.27 -8.89 -11.26
C LEU A 137 -2.65 -9.02 -10.60
N LEU A 138 -3.00 -8.12 -9.71
CA LEU A 138 -4.28 -8.14 -9.00
C LEU A 138 -5.48 -7.86 -9.93
N THR A 139 -5.32 -7.05 -10.97
CA THR A 139 -6.43 -6.68 -11.85
C THR A 139 -6.55 -7.51 -13.13
N GLN A 140 -5.47 -8.17 -13.58
CA GLN A 140 -5.44 -8.84 -14.89
C GLN A 140 -5.24 -10.36 -14.78
N ASP A 141 -4.65 -10.87 -13.70
CA ASP A 141 -4.49 -12.32 -13.52
C ASP A 141 -5.85 -12.99 -13.29
N LYS A 142 -6.10 -14.09 -13.99
CA LYS A 142 -7.38 -14.82 -13.93
C LYS A 142 -7.61 -15.48 -12.57
N ALA A 143 -6.55 -15.84 -11.85
CA ALA A 143 -6.62 -16.44 -10.53
C ALA A 143 -6.81 -15.39 -9.42
N ALA A 144 -6.59 -14.09 -9.72
CA ALA A 144 -6.82 -13.02 -8.77
C ALA A 144 -8.28 -12.95 -8.33
N ASN A 145 -8.51 -12.55 -7.08
CA ASN A 145 -9.86 -12.27 -6.61
C ASN A 145 -10.49 -11.17 -7.49
N PRO A 146 -11.66 -11.42 -8.11
CA PRO A 146 -12.33 -10.47 -8.99
C PRO A 146 -12.62 -9.10 -8.34
N PHE A 147 -12.69 -9.07 -7.00
CA PHE A 147 -12.85 -7.83 -6.24
C PHE A 147 -11.87 -6.75 -6.70
N TYR A 148 -10.58 -7.06 -6.86
CA TYR A 148 -9.58 -6.07 -7.26
C TYR A 148 -9.85 -5.46 -8.63
N ARG A 149 -10.28 -6.28 -9.59
CA ARG A 149 -10.62 -5.83 -10.94
C ARG A 149 -11.81 -4.88 -10.94
N ILE A 150 -12.82 -5.17 -10.11
CA ILE A 150 -14.02 -4.34 -9.98
C ILE A 150 -13.67 -3.04 -9.25
N TYR A 151 -12.95 -3.16 -8.14
CA TYR A 151 -12.62 -2.04 -7.26
C TYR A 151 -11.78 -0.95 -7.95
N TRP A 152 -10.87 -1.34 -8.83
CA TRP A 152 -10.05 -0.42 -9.62
C TRP A 152 -10.42 -0.38 -11.10
N SER A 153 -11.68 -0.67 -11.45
CA SER A 153 -12.13 -0.76 -12.84
C SER A 153 -11.98 0.55 -13.63
N ASP A 154 -12.02 1.70 -12.95
CA ASP A 154 -11.88 3.01 -13.58
C ASP A 154 -10.42 3.42 -13.87
N VAL A 155 -9.44 2.62 -13.48
CA VAL A 155 -8.05 2.84 -13.89
C VAL A 155 -7.89 2.43 -15.35
N ALA A 156 -7.47 3.39 -16.18
CA ALA A 156 -7.20 3.18 -17.59
C ALA A 156 -5.76 2.69 -17.84
N LYS A 157 -4.80 3.28 -17.11
CA LYS A 157 -3.36 3.04 -17.32
C LYS A 157 -2.57 3.31 -16.05
N VAL A 158 -1.49 2.56 -15.86
CA VAL A 158 -0.48 2.82 -14.83
C VAL A 158 0.84 3.16 -15.53
N GLU A 159 1.46 4.27 -15.14
CA GLU A 159 2.72 4.78 -15.67
C GLU A 159 3.75 4.86 -14.54
N THR A 160 5.02 4.60 -14.88
CA THR A 160 6.15 4.70 -13.95
C THR A 160 7.23 5.54 -14.60
N PRO A 161 7.09 6.89 -14.55
CA PRO A 161 8.03 7.79 -15.26
C PRO A 161 9.46 7.71 -14.72
N ASP A 162 9.60 7.29 -13.46
CA ASP A 162 10.88 7.02 -12.82
C ASP A 162 10.74 5.90 -11.78
N ASP A 163 11.82 5.55 -11.09
CA ASP A 163 11.86 4.44 -10.13
C ASP A 163 10.99 4.66 -8.89
N ARG A 164 10.56 5.89 -8.62
CA ARG A 164 9.81 6.23 -7.40
C ARG A 164 8.42 6.82 -7.65
N THR A 165 8.10 7.15 -8.87
CA THR A 165 6.83 7.80 -9.22
C THR A 165 5.90 6.84 -9.95
N VAL A 166 4.68 6.72 -9.46
CA VAL A 166 3.60 5.95 -10.08
C VAL A 166 2.43 6.87 -10.38
N VAL A 167 1.96 6.85 -11.61
CA VAL A 167 0.81 7.64 -12.06
C VAL A 167 -0.29 6.70 -12.52
N PHE A 168 -1.45 6.79 -11.88
CA PHE A 168 -2.65 6.09 -12.28
C PHE A 168 -3.53 7.03 -13.08
N ARG A 169 -3.76 6.72 -14.36
CA ARG A 169 -4.69 7.45 -15.23
C ARG A 169 -6.08 6.85 -15.16
N PHE A 170 -7.10 7.67 -15.05
CA PHE A 170 -8.48 7.25 -14.90
C PHE A 170 -9.23 7.33 -16.23
N LYS A 171 -10.19 6.45 -16.42
CA LYS A 171 -11.09 6.45 -17.58
C LYS A 171 -12.07 7.61 -17.56
N GLN A 172 -12.44 8.04 -16.36
CA GLN A 172 -13.36 9.12 -16.09
C GLN A 172 -13.03 9.74 -14.73
N ARG A 173 -13.56 10.91 -14.48
CA ARG A 173 -13.41 11.58 -13.18
C ARG A 173 -14.03 10.74 -12.08
N ASN A 174 -13.25 10.42 -11.06
CA ASN A 174 -13.70 9.66 -9.91
C ASN A 174 -13.06 10.24 -8.65
N ALA A 175 -13.89 10.84 -7.78
CA ALA A 175 -13.45 11.56 -6.60
C ALA A 175 -12.86 10.64 -5.50
N GLU A 176 -13.16 9.33 -5.54
CA GLU A 176 -12.78 8.37 -4.49
C GLU A 176 -11.65 7.42 -4.93
N LEU A 177 -11.38 7.32 -6.24
CA LEU A 177 -10.48 6.30 -6.77
C LEU A 177 -9.05 6.43 -6.23
N HIS A 178 -8.56 7.63 -5.97
CA HIS A 178 -7.25 7.85 -5.37
C HIS A 178 -7.16 7.26 -3.94
N MET A 179 -8.25 7.34 -3.16
CA MET A 179 -8.36 6.72 -1.83
C MET A 179 -8.33 5.19 -1.93
N ALA A 180 -9.08 4.65 -2.90
CA ALA A 180 -9.09 3.21 -3.19
C ALA A 180 -7.71 2.71 -3.62
N LEU A 181 -6.97 3.49 -4.41
CA LEU A 181 -5.61 3.18 -4.83
C LEU A 181 -4.61 3.25 -3.68
N GLY A 182 -4.82 4.13 -2.70
CA GLY A 182 -4.01 4.17 -1.48
C GLY A 182 -3.99 2.84 -0.72
N GLN A 183 -5.05 2.03 -0.85
CA GLN A 183 -5.17 0.70 -0.26
C GLN A 183 -4.58 -0.43 -1.14
N LEU A 184 -3.88 -0.12 -2.22
CA LEU A 184 -3.21 -1.12 -3.05
C LEU A 184 -2.11 -1.83 -2.23
N PRO A 185 -2.21 -3.15 -2.01
CA PRO A 185 -1.13 -3.92 -1.40
C PRO A 185 0.04 -4.03 -2.37
N VAL A 186 1.24 -3.67 -1.91
CA VAL A 186 2.44 -3.68 -2.74
C VAL A 186 3.35 -4.81 -2.33
N PHE A 187 3.69 -5.66 -3.27
CA PHE A 187 4.64 -6.75 -3.11
C PHE A 187 5.66 -6.74 -4.26
N SER A 188 6.83 -7.33 -4.04
CA SER A 188 7.88 -7.36 -5.04
C SER A 188 7.38 -8.01 -6.34
N HIS A 189 7.73 -7.43 -7.48
CA HIS A 189 7.46 -8.00 -8.80
C HIS A 189 8.05 -9.41 -8.98
N LYS A 190 8.97 -9.83 -8.10
CA LYS A 190 9.57 -11.16 -8.06
C LYS A 190 8.71 -12.20 -7.33
N SER A 191 7.62 -11.79 -6.67
CA SER A 191 6.81 -12.69 -5.82
C SER A 191 6.14 -13.80 -6.63
N TYR A 192 5.57 -13.46 -7.76
CA TYR A 192 4.75 -14.37 -8.57
C TYR A 192 5.15 -14.32 -10.07
N PRO A 193 6.35 -14.76 -10.44
CA PRO A 193 6.86 -14.64 -11.80
C PRO A 193 6.04 -15.43 -12.83
N GLU A 194 5.34 -16.48 -12.38
CA GLU A 194 4.51 -17.35 -13.21
C GLU A 194 3.00 -17.12 -12.99
N GLY A 195 2.62 -16.00 -12.33
CA GLY A 195 1.24 -15.67 -11.99
C GLY A 195 0.77 -16.23 -10.65
N LEU A 196 -0.44 -15.82 -10.25
CA LEU A 196 -1.01 -16.14 -8.92
C LEU A 196 -1.42 -17.61 -8.80
N GLU A 197 -1.87 -18.25 -9.88
CA GLU A 197 -2.32 -19.65 -9.85
C GLU A 197 -1.17 -20.59 -9.43
N LYS A 198 -0.01 -20.44 -10.06
CA LYS A 198 1.19 -21.21 -9.70
C LYS A 198 1.81 -20.77 -8.38
N GLY A 199 1.45 -19.62 -7.89
CA GLY A 199 1.88 -19.06 -6.61
C GLY A 199 0.91 -19.31 -5.45
N ALA A 200 -0.07 -20.21 -5.57
CA ALA A 200 -1.12 -20.43 -4.57
C ALA A 200 -0.58 -20.68 -3.16
N ASN A 201 0.54 -21.43 -3.02
CA ASN A 201 1.16 -21.72 -1.73
C ASN A 201 2.39 -20.85 -1.44
N LYS A 202 2.60 -19.77 -2.21
CA LYS A 202 3.71 -18.84 -2.01
C LYS A 202 3.24 -17.58 -1.31
N MET A 203 3.99 -17.15 -0.31
CA MET A 203 3.83 -15.84 0.28
C MET A 203 4.38 -14.77 -0.66
N PRO A 204 3.76 -13.59 -0.71
CA PRO A 204 4.37 -12.44 -1.36
C PRO A 204 5.65 -12.02 -0.64
N ILE A 205 6.63 -11.51 -1.38
CA ILE A 205 7.76 -10.78 -0.79
C ILE A 205 7.24 -9.39 -0.44
N GLY A 206 6.85 -9.21 0.81
CA GLY A 206 6.28 -7.98 1.32
C GLY A 206 7.30 -7.10 2.02
N SER A 207 6.81 -5.98 2.55
CA SER A 207 7.58 -4.94 3.24
C SER A 207 7.07 -4.65 4.65
N GLY A 208 6.07 -5.41 5.11
CA GLY A 208 5.33 -5.16 6.34
C GLY A 208 6.10 -5.36 7.64
N PRO A 209 5.46 -5.04 8.78
CA PRO A 209 6.11 -5.00 10.09
C PRO A 209 6.45 -6.36 10.68
N TYR A 210 5.92 -7.44 10.15
CA TYR A 210 6.20 -8.79 10.61
C TYR A 210 6.69 -9.70 9.48
N ARG A 211 7.48 -10.72 9.86
CA ARG A 211 7.95 -11.78 8.99
C ARG A 211 7.32 -13.11 9.41
N PHE A 212 6.94 -13.89 8.43
CA PHE A 212 6.48 -15.25 8.67
C PHE A 212 7.59 -16.11 9.27
N VAL A 213 7.23 -16.94 10.26
CA VAL A 213 8.16 -17.86 10.94
C VAL A 213 7.83 -19.31 10.61
N LYS A 214 6.59 -19.71 10.88
CA LYS A 214 6.14 -21.10 10.68
C LYS A 214 4.63 -21.20 10.66
N ALA A 215 4.14 -22.33 10.15
CA ALA A 215 2.74 -22.70 10.26
C ALA A 215 2.59 -24.22 10.45
N ASP A 216 1.49 -24.60 11.09
CA ASP A 216 0.84 -25.90 11.00
C ASP A 216 -0.42 -25.69 10.16
N ILE A 217 -0.39 -26.15 8.90
CA ILE A 217 -1.41 -25.84 7.88
C ILE A 217 -2.81 -26.19 8.42
N GLY A 218 -3.72 -25.22 8.27
CA GLY A 218 -5.10 -25.33 8.73
C GLY A 218 -5.29 -25.14 10.24
N ARG A 219 -4.24 -24.94 11.02
CA ARG A 219 -4.33 -24.89 12.50
C ARG A 219 -3.66 -23.68 13.12
N MET A 220 -2.49 -23.28 12.65
CA MET A 220 -1.72 -22.23 13.30
C MET A 220 -0.72 -21.60 12.35
N SER A 221 -0.53 -20.30 12.48
CA SER A 221 0.58 -19.55 11.88
C SER A 221 1.23 -18.62 12.89
N GLU A 222 2.53 -18.35 12.70
CA GLU A 222 3.32 -17.52 13.60
C GLU A 222 4.18 -16.54 12.82
N TYR A 223 4.20 -15.30 13.30
CA TYR A 223 4.92 -14.17 12.72
C TYR A 223 5.79 -13.53 13.79
N ALA A 224 7.03 -13.20 13.43
CA ALA A 224 7.94 -12.45 14.27
C ALA A 224 8.02 -10.99 13.80
N ARG A 225 8.04 -10.06 14.75
CA ARG A 225 8.22 -8.64 14.44
C ARG A 225 9.57 -8.41 13.75
N ASP A 226 9.57 -7.70 12.64
CA ASP A 226 10.79 -7.26 11.99
C ASP A 226 11.38 -6.07 12.75
N LYS A 227 12.46 -6.31 13.50
CA LYS A 227 13.15 -5.26 14.28
C LYS A 227 13.79 -4.20 13.37
N ASN A 228 13.97 -4.51 12.09
CA ASN A 228 14.54 -3.62 11.08
C ASN A 228 13.45 -3.10 10.12
N TYR A 229 12.17 -3.15 10.53
CA TYR A 229 11.08 -2.67 9.71
C TYR A 229 11.33 -1.23 9.25
N TRP A 230 11.36 -1.01 7.95
CA TRP A 230 11.76 0.25 7.32
C TRP A 230 10.91 1.45 7.77
N ALA A 231 9.62 1.22 8.04
CA ALA A 231 8.66 2.26 8.39
C ALA A 231 8.45 2.44 9.90
N GLN A 232 9.19 1.74 10.78
CA GLN A 232 8.94 1.73 12.22
C GLN A 232 8.90 3.13 12.88
N ASN A 233 9.60 4.12 12.31
CA ASN A 233 9.67 5.50 12.81
C ASN A 233 8.75 6.46 12.02
N LEU A 234 8.01 6.00 11.03
CA LEU A 234 7.03 6.85 10.36
C LEU A 234 5.88 7.19 11.32
N PRO A 235 5.32 8.41 11.25
CA PRO A 235 4.19 8.81 12.09
C PRO A 235 3.03 7.82 12.05
N THR A 236 2.73 7.27 10.89
CA THR A 236 1.67 6.28 10.67
C THR A 236 1.95 4.90 11.28
N ARG A 237 3.18 4.62 11.69
CA ARG A 237 3.60 3.31 12.24
C ARG A 237 4.12 3.38 13.67
N ARG A 238 4.54 4.55 14.11
CA ARG A 238 5.06 4.75 15.48
C ARG A 238 4.01 4.38 16.52
N GLY A 239 4.42 3.64 17.57
CA GLY A 239 3.52 3.17 18.63
C GLY A 239 2.67 1.94 18.27
N ARG A 240 2.80 1.40 17.05
CA ARG A 240 2.11 0.19 16.57
C ARG A 240 3.07 -1.00 16.53
N TYR A 241 2.50 -2.20 16.31
CA TYR A 241 3.27 -3.46 16.14
C TYR A 241 4.20 -3.73 17.34
N ASN A 242 3.61 -3.77 18.53
CA ASN A 242 4.37 -3.80 19.79
C ASN A 242 4.78 -5.22 20.21
N PHE A 243 4.07 -6.25 19.78
CA PHE A 243 4.36 -7.64 20.13
C PHE A 243 5.52 -8.20 19.30
N ASP A 244 6.43 -8.96 19.94
CA ASP A 244 7.53 -9.63 19.24
C ASP A 244 7.02 -10.79 18.38
N THR A 245 5.93 -11.42 18.82
CA THR A 245 5.31 -12.54 18.09
C THR A 245 3.80 -12.31 17.97
N VAL A 246 3.27 -12.52 16.78
CA VAL A 246 1.83 -12.64 16.52
C VAL A 246 1.54 -14.08 16.08
N ARG A 247 0.54 -14.69 16.70
CA ARG A 247 0.14 -16.05 16.42
C ARG A 247 -1.34 -16.13 16.14
N PHE A 248 -1.72 -16.79 15.06
CA PHE A 248 -3.09 -17.16 14.74
C PHE A 248 -3.27 -18.66 15.03
N LYS A 249 -4.30 -19.05 15.78
CA LYS A 249 -4.57 -20.42 16.19
C LYS A 249 -6.04 -20.69 16.52
#